data_c8096a9dce7345c9b878faa2d861ee3a
#
_entry.id   c8096a9dce7345c9b878faa2d861ee3a
#
_cell.length_a   1.000
_cell.length_b   1.000
_cell.length_c   1.000
_cell.angle_alpha   90.00
_cell.angle_beta   90.00
_cell.angle_gamma   90.00
#
_symmetry.space_group_name_H-M   'P 1'
#
loop_
_entity.id
_entity.type
_entity.pdbx_description
1 polymer ?
#
loop_
_entity_poly.entity_id
_entity_poly.type
_entity_poly.pdbx_seq_one_letter_code
_entity_poly.pdbx_strand_id
1 'polypeptide(L)'
;MKGAIVIMKVTKTRFKGLFIIETDVYGDHRGWFAETYTKKKFAEHGMDTEFVQDNQSYSAKKGTLRGIHFQINPMAQAKLIRCTRGAIVDTVVDLRKGSDTYKQWFSIELSAENKKQLFIPKGFGHAFLTLTDDVEVQYKVDEYYSKEHDRSIRYDDPELGIDWGTEHPILSEKDRNAPFLKDSDANFSIKVLVTGVNGQLGHDVVQRLHELGIEAIGVDVDDFDITDKNQTEAYLLKCKPDVVVHCAAYTAVDKAETDREKCYAINVEGTRNIAEVCKKLDAKMVYISTDYVFDGQGTEPHREDEPTNPVNYYGYSKEQGERVVKEVLDKYFIVRTSWVYGKNGSNFVKTMLKLAQTRNEINVVHDQVGAPTYTRDLAVLICNMLQTANYGTYHGVNEGYCSWYEFALAIFDKAGIQMKVNPVSTAEYPAVAKRPLNSRLCKDNLDRNHFNRLPRWEDALNRYLKEILMDSEKGQIP
;
A
#
# COMPACT_ATOMS: atom_id res chain seq x y z
N MET A 1 -26.44 42.38 -12.17
CA MET A 1 -26.45 40.92 -12.36
C MET A 1 -25.61 40.33 -11.23
N LYS A 2 -26.23 39.64 -10.26
CA LYS A 2 -25.49 38.93 -9.20
C LYS A 2 -24.74 37.82 -9.88
N GLY A 3 -23.40 37.80 -9.79
CA GLY A 3 -22.56 36.76 -10.34
C GLY A 3 -22.97 35.39 -9.76
N ALA A 4 -23.54 34.55 -10.57
CA ALA A 4 -23.73 33.15 -10.23
C ALA A 4 -22.32 32.53 -9.97
N ILE A 5 -22.13 31.97 -8.80
CA ILE A 5 -20.91 31.22 -8.47
C ILE A 5 -20.88 30.02 -9.43
N VAL A 6 -19.90 30.01 -10.31
CA VAL A 6 -19.66 28.88 -11.24
C VAL A 6 -19.29 27.68 -10.37
N ILE A 7 -20.20 26.74 -10.23
CA ILE A 7 -20.00 25.52 -9.43
C ILE A 7 -19.73 24.37 -10.41
N MET A 8 -18.45 24.10 -10.66
CA MET A 8 -18.02 22.83 -11.26
C MET A 8 -18.29 21.69 -10.28
N LYS A 9 -19.11 20.72 -10.66
CA LYS A 9 -19.34 19.56 -9.83
C LYS A 9 -18.36 18.45 -10.21
N VAL A 10 -17.57 17.99 -9.25
CA VAL A 10 -16.62 16.89 -9.38
C VAL A 10 -17.08 15.72 -8.53
N THR A 11 -17.30 14.58 -9.17
CA THR A 11 -17.68 13.35 -8.51
C THR A 11 -16.50 12.37 -8.52
N LYS A 12 -16.02 11.99 -7.34
CA LYS A 12 -15.01 10.94 -7.18
C LYS A 12 -15.63 9.59 -7.49
N THR A 13 -14.89 8.76 -8.21
CA THR A 13 -15.25 7.35 -8.39
C THR A 13 -14.56 6.48 -7.35
N ARG A 14 -14.81 5.18 -7.34
CA ARG A 14 -14.05 4.22 -6.50
C ARG A 14 -12.59 4.04 -6.96
N PHE A 15 -12.28 4.44 -8.21
CA PHE A 15 -10.94 4.36 -8.77
C PHE A 15 -10.16 5.61 -8.37
N LYS A 16 -9.08 5.47 -7.64
CA LYS A 16 -8.28 6.60 -7.17
C LYS A 16 -7.81 7.47 -8.33
N GLY A 17 -8.16 8.76 -8.28
CA GLY A 17 -7.78 9.76 -9.27
C GLY A 17 -8.66 9.83 -10.52
N LEU A 18 -9.68 8.97 -10.66
CA LEU A 18 -10.66 9.01 -11.75
C LEU A 18 -11.86 9.87 -11.33
N PHE A 19 -12.12 10.97 -12.06
CA PHE A 19 -13.16 11.93 -11.72
C PHE A 19 -14.15 12.15 -12.86
N ILE A 20 -15.45 12.20 -12.51
CA ILE A 20 -16.51 12.66 -13.39
C ILE A 20 -16.69 14.17 -13.15
N ILE A 21 -16.71 14.96 -14.23
CA ILE A 21 -16.80 16.42 -14.17
C ILE A 21 -18.04 16.86 -14.89
N GLU A 22 -18.88 17.62 -14.21
CA GLU A 22 -20.06 18.31 -14.75
C GLU A 22 -19.82 19.81 -14.63
N THR A 23 -19.77 20.51 -15.78
CA THR A 23 -19.58 21.96 -15.83
C THR A 23 -20.90 22.67 -16.00
N ASP A 24 -21.04 23.86 -15.42
CA ASP A 24 -22.22 24.69 -15.64
C ASP A 24 -22.34 25.13 -17.11
N VAL A 25 -23.56 25.09 -17.58
CA VAL A 25 -23.92 25.52 -18.93
C VAL A 25 -24.84 26.73 -18.86
N TYR A 26 -24.44 27.81 -19.48
CA TYR A 26 -25.18 29.06 -19.52
C TYR A 26 -25.84 29.19 -20.88
N GLY A 27 -27.16 29.13 -20.91
CA GLY A 27 -27.95 29.21 -22.15
C GLY A 27 -28.62 30.55 -22.31
N ASP A 28 -28.75 31.04 -23.58
CA ASP A 28 -29.60 32.12 -24.01
C ASP A 28 -30.22 31.82 -25.40
N HIS A 29 -30.90 32.82 -25.98
CA HIS A 29 -31.56 32.67 -27.31
C HIS A 29 -30.59 32.35 -28.47
N ARG A 30 -29.27 32.49 -28.27
CA ARG A 30 -28.23 32.19 -29.29
C ARG A 30 -27.68 30.78 -29.15
N GLY A 31 -27.89 30.12 -27.97
CA GLY A 31 -27.31 28.83 -27.65
C GLY A 31 -26.81 28.79 -26.21
N TRP A 32 -25.62 28.22 -26.00
CA TRP A 32 -25.06 28.03 -24.68
C TRP A 32 -23.56 28.28 -24.65
N PHE A 33 -23.05 28.59 -23.45
CA PHE A 33 -21.63 28.71 -23.12
C PHE A 33 -21.31 27.85 -21.91
N ALA A 34 -20.14 27.19 -21.92
CA ALA A 34 -19.62 26.47 -20.77
C ALA A 34 -18.10 26.62 -20.69
N GLU A 35 -17.59 26.84 -19.49
CA GLU A 35 -16.14 26.73 -19.20
C GLU A 35 -15.80 25.28 -19.00
N THR A 36 -15.11 24.66 -19.96
CA THR A 36 -14.87 23.20 -19.96
C THR A 36 -13.58 22.80 -19.27
N TYR A 37 -12.66 23.75 -19.07
CA TYR A 37 -11.40 23.55 -18.34
C TYR A 37 -10.84 24.85 -17.80
N THR A 38 -10.42 24.84 -16.54
CA THR A 38 -9.63 25.90 -15.92
C THR A 38 -8.62 25.25 -14.96
N LYS A 39 -7.32 25.39 -15.21
CA LYS A 39 -6.26 24.77 -14.41
C LYS A 39 -6.45 24.95 -12.91
N LYS A 40 -6.73 26.21 -12.48
CA LYS A 40 -6.95 26.55 -11.06
C LYS A 40 -8.11 25.78 -10.43
N LYS A 41 -9.28 25.71 -11.08
CA LYS A 41 -10.46 25.01 -10.54
C LYS A 41 -10.22 23.50 -10.48
N PHE A 42 -9.57 22.93 -11.48
CA PHE A 42 -9.23 21.49 -11.49
C PHE A 42 -8.24 21.16 -10.38
N ALA A 43 -7.22 21.99 -10.16
CA ALA A 43 -6.24 21.82 -9.07
C ALA A 43 -6.89 21.85 -7.66
N GLU A 44 -7.90 22.69 -7.45
CA GLU A 44 -8.68 22.74 -6.19
C GLU A 44 -9.40 21.42 -5.87
N HIS A 45 -9.63 20.58 -6.89
CA HIS A 45 -10.23 19.25 -6.77
C HIS A 45 -9.20 18.09 -6.85
N GLY A 46 -7.91 18.41 -6.77
CA GLY A 46 -6.83 17.40 -6.81
C GLY A 46 -6.40 16.97 -8.22
N MET A 47 -6.88 17.65 -9.26
CA MET A 47 -6.46 17.44 -10.65
C MET A 47 -5.43 18.51 -11.07
N ASP A 48 -4.29 18.54 -10.36
CA ASP A 48 -3.18 19.47 -10.64
C ASP A 48 -2.34 18.94 -11.81
N THR A 49 -2.93 18.98 -13.00
CA THR A 49 -2.37 18.47 -14.25
C THR A 49 -2.20 19.61 -15.25
N GLU A 50 -1.03 19.70 -15.88
CA GLU A 50 -0.78 20.63 -16.96
C GLU A 50 -0.94 19.93 -18.30
N PHE A 51 -2.01 20.25 -19.03
CA PHE A 51 -2.25 19.68 -20.34
C PHE A 51 -1.42 20.40 -21.40
N VAL A 52 -0.74 19.62 -22.24
CA VAL A 52 0.21 20.11 -23.25
C VAL A 52 -0.24 19.86 -24.69
N GLN A 53 -1.28 18.99 -24.88
CA GLN A 53 -1.76 18.63 -26.22
C GLN A 53 -3.27 18.43 -26.20
N ASP A 54 -3.96 18.93 -27.25
CA ASP A 54 -5.38 18.67 -27.54
C ASP A 54 -5.51 17.73 -28.74
N ASN A 55 -6.41 16.77 -28.65
CA ASN A 55 -6.73 15.84 -29.72
C ASN A 55 -8.25 15.83 -29.99
N GLN A 56 -8.61 15.60 -31.23
CA GLN A 56 -9.99 15.38 -31.65
C GLN A 56 -10.07 14.20 -32.59
N SER A 57 -11.08 13.36 -32.43
CA SER A 57 -11.38 12.23 -33.30
C SER A 57 -12.81 12.29 -33.80
N TYR A 58 -13.02 11.81 -35.03
CA TYR A 58 -14.32 11.60 -35.61
C TYR A 58 -14.55 10.13 -35.91
N SER A 59 -15.75 9.63 -35.64
CA SER A 59 -16.21 8.26 -35.94
C SER A 59 -17.55 8.31 -36.64
N ALA A 60 -17.57 7.86 -37.92
CA ALA A 60 -18.73 7.99 -38.78
C ALA A 60 -19.90 7.07 -38.38
N LYS A 61 -19.60 5.91 -37.77
CA LYS A 61 -20.61 4.86 -37.54
C LYS A 61 -20.75 4.53 -36.05
N LYS A 62 -22.02 4.31 -35.66
CA LYS A 62 -22.38 3.67 -34.40
C LYS A 62 -21.70 2.30 -34.29
N GLY A 63 -21.29 1.92 -33.07
CA GLY A 63 -20.60 0.65 -32.81
C GLY A 63 -19.11 0.68 -33.13
N THR A 64 -18.53 1.86 -33.46
CA THR A 64 -17.07 2.01 -33.59
C THR A 64 -16.43 2.00 -32.19
N LEU A 65 -15.55 1.05 -31.95
CA LEU A 65 -14.76 0.94 -30.72
C LEU A 65 -13.32 1.36 -31.01
N ARG A 66 -12.78 2.25 -30.17
CA ARG A 66 -11.40 2.70 -30.20
C ARG A 66 -10.76 2.42 -28.86
N GLY A 67 -9.75 1.58 -28.82
CA GLY A 67 -9.03 1.21 -27.58
C GLY A 67 -8.82 -0.30 -27.43
N ILE A 68 -8.24 -0.73 -26.35
CA ILE A 68 -7.87 -0.02 -25.10
C ILE A 68 -6.48 0.58 -25.30
N HIS A 69 -6.33 1.91 -25.27
CA HIS A 69 -5.09 2.62 -25.58
C HIS A 69 -4.46 3.29 -24.37
N PHE A 70 -3.14 3.30 -24.28
CA PHE A 70 -2.36 4.01 -23.29
C PHE A 70 -0.91 4.23 -23.77
N GLN A 71 -0.19 5.13 -23.11
CA GLN A 71 1.26 5.22 -23.25
C GLN A 71 1.93 4.74 -21.96
N ILE A 72 2.97 3.91 -22.08
CA ILE A 72 3.77 3.45 -20.93
C ILE A 72 4.68 4.54 -20.40
N ASN A 73 5.17 4.40 -19.14
CA ASN A 73 6.18 5.29 -18.59
C ASN A 73 7.48 5.24 -19.42
N PRO A 74 8.21 6.38 -19.57
CA PRO A 74 7.98 7.67 -18.91
C PRO A 74 6.94 8.58 -19.58
N MET A 75 6.36 8.19 -20.72
CA MET A 75 5.45 9.00 -21.55
C MET A 75 3.97 8.76 -21.24
N ALA A 76 3.67 8.22 -20.05
CA ALA A 76 2.29 7.98 -19.62
C ALA A 76 1.45 9.26 -19.61
N GLN A 77 0.19 9.16 -20.06
CA GLN A 77 -0.71 10.30 -20.21
C GLN A 77 -1.89 10.24 -19.24
N ALA A 78 -2.15 11.35 -18.55
CA ALA A 78 -3.47 11.64 -18.01
C ALA A 78 -4.33 12.26 -19.13
N LYS A 79 -5.66 12.06 -19.07
CA LYS A 79 -6.57 12.55 -20.10
C LYS A 79 -7.77 13.27 -19.48
N LEU A 80 -8.24 14.33 -20.16
CA LEU A 80 -9.52 14.96 -19.90
C LEU A 80 -10.35 14.83 -21.17
N ILE A 81 -11.38 13.99 -21.15
CA ILE A 81 -12.15 13.60 -22.33
C ILE A 81 -13.59 14.09 -22.25
N ARG A 82 -14.16 14.46 -23.41
CA ARG A 82 -15.57 14.78 -23.60
C ARG A 82 -16.04 14.41 -24.99
N CYS A 83 -17.32 14.11 -25.13
CA CYS A 83 -17.99 13.96 -26.42
C CYS A 83 -18.59 15.31 -26.83
N THR A 84 -18.20 15.85 -28.00
CA THR A 84 -18.66 17.15 -28.49
C THR A 84 -19.78 17.02 -29.54
N ARG A 85 -19.92 15.82 -30.13
CA ARG A 85 -21.02 15.48 -31.05
C ARG A 85 -21.39 14.01 -30.89
N GLY A 86 -22.67 13.71 -30.80
CA GLY A 86 -23.21 12.36 -30.60
C GLY A 86 -23.03 11.88 -29.15
N ALA A 87 -22.86 10.58 -28.97
CA ALA A 87 -22.71 9.94 -27.67
C ALA A 87 -21.76 8.73 -27.72
N ILE A 88 -21.06 8.48 -26.65
CA ILE A 88 -20.14 7.35 -26.43
C ILE A 88 -20.38 6.69 -25.08
N VAL A 89 -20.07 5.40 -24.96
CA VAL A 89 -19.68 4.79 -23.69
C VAL A 89 -18.18 4.89 -23.59
N ASP A 90 -17.70 5.70 -22.66
CA ASP A 90 -16.29 5.86 -22.34
C ASP A 90 -15.88 4.87 -21.27
N THR A 91 -14.85 4.08 -21.51
CA THR A 91 -14.44 2.98 -20.64
C THR A 91 -12.95 3.09 -20.31
N VAL A 92 -12.65 2.95 -19.03
CA VAL A 92 -11.27 2.97 -18.52
C VAL A 92 -10.97 1.71 -17.72
N VAL A 93 -9.73 1.24 -17.78
CA VAL A 93 -9.22 0.06 -17.07
C VAL A 93 -8.06 0.49 -16.20
N ASP A 94 -8.08 0.16 -14.90
CA ASP A 94 -6.94 0.40 -14.02
C ASP A 94 -5.83 -0.63 -14.28
N LEU A 95 -4.70 -0.16 -14.82
CA LEU A 95 -3.53 -0.97 -15.14
C LEU A 95 -2.42 -0.86 -14.08
N ARG A 96 -2.66 -0.17 -12.96
CA ARG A 96 -1.66 0.06 -11.90
C ARG A 96 -1.54 -1.15 -10.99
N LYS A 97 -0.47 -1.91 -11.13
CA LYS A 97 -0.16 -3.04 -10.22
C LYS A 97 -0.19 -2.59 -8.77
N GLY A 98 -0.80 -3.38 -7.90
CA GLY A 98 -0.95 -3.06 -6.49
C GLY A 98 -2.14 -2.16 -6.13
N SER A 99 -2.84 -1.57 -7.11
CA SER A 99 -4.11 -0.89 -6.88
C SER A 99 -5.20 -1.89 -6.44
N ASP A 100 -6.09 -1.49 -5.54
CA ASP A 100 -7.27 -2.27 -5.16
C ASP A 100 -8.33 -2.40 -6.28
N THR A 101 -8.16 -1.61 -7.34
CA THR A 101 -8.95 -1.68 -8.57
C THR A 101 -8.17 -2.18 -9.78
N TYR A 102 -6.97 -2.77 -9.58
CA TYR A 102 -6.16 -3.33 -10.66
C TYR A 102 -6.96 -4.33 -11.50
N LYS A 103 -6.91 -4.19 -12.83
CA LYS A 103 -7.68 -4.94 -13.84
C LYS A 103 -9.20 -4.72 -13.81
N GLN A 104 -9.71 -3.90 -12.91
CA GLN A 104 -11.13 -3.52 -12.93
C GLN A 104 -11.34 -2.37 -13.90
N TRP A 105 -12.56 -2.25 -14.41
CA TRP A 105 -12.93 -1.22 -15.35
C TRP A 105 -14.14 -0.41 -14.87
N PHE A 106 -14.28 0.77 -15.43
CA PHE A 106 -15.38 1.69 -15.21
C PHE A 106 -15.85 2.25 -16.54
N SER A 107 -17.16 2.32 -16.74
CA SER A 107 -17.76 2.90 -17.94
C SER A 107 -18.77 3.99 -17.59
N ILE A 108 -18.85 5.00 -18.45
CA ILE A 108 -19.81 6.10 -18.34
C ILE A 108 -20.21 6.59 -19.71
N GLU A 109 -21.49 7.01 -19.86
CA GLU A 109 -21.92 7.72 -21.05
C GLU A 109 -21.45 9.17 -21.01
N LEU A 110 -20.74 9.57 -22.08
CA LEU A 110 -20.41 10.96 -22.40
C LEU A 110 -21.10 11.35 -23.70
N SER A 111 -21.78 12.49 -23.71
CA SER A 111 -22.51 12.95 -24.90
C SER A 111 -22.47 14.47 -25.04
N ALA A 112 -22.69 14.94 -26.26
CA ALA A 112 -22.91 16.38 -26.55
C ALA A 112 -24.09 16.96 -25.76
N GLU A 113 -25.05 16.11 -25.34
CA GLU A 113 -26.22 16.51 -24.58
C GLU A 113 -25.90 16.63 -23.09
N ASN A 114 -25.31 15.57 -22.46
CA ASN A 114 -25.05 15.54 -21.02
C ASN A 114 -23.83 16.40 -20.63
N LYS A 115 -22.94 16.73 -21.57
CA LYS A 115 -21.75 17.60 -21.42
C LYS A 115 -20.79 17.13 -20.32
N LYS A 116 -20.91 15.91 -19.85
CA LYS A 116 -20.00 15.31 -18.88
C LYS A 116 -18.60 15.16 -19.47
N GLN A 117 -17.62 15.25 -18.61
CA GLN A 117 -16.24 14.97 -18.91
C GLN A 117 -15.72 13.89 -17.96
N LEU A 118 -14.72 13.14 -18.38
CA LEU A 118 -14.01 12.20 -17.55
C LEU A 118 -12.54 12.62 -17.46
N PHE A 119 -12.04 12.82 -16.23
CA PHE A 119 -10.61 12.96 -15.98
C PHE A 119 -10.04 11.60 -15.64
N ILE A 120 -9.11 11.13 -16.45
CA ILE A 120 -8.46 9.81 -16.38
C ILE A 120 -7.01 10.02 -15.98
N PRO A 121 -6.54 9.56 -14.79
CA PRO A 121 -5.15 9.72 -14.39
C PRO A 121 -4.21 8.77 -15.17
N LYS A 122 -2.90 9.00 -15.07
CA LYS A 122 -1.87 8.08 -15.58
C LYS A 122 -2.07 6.69 -15.01
N GLY A 123 -1.74 5.66 -15.81
CA GLY A 123 -1.86 4.26 -15.39
C GLY A 123 -3.19 3.60 -15.72
N PHE A 124 -4.05 4.27 -16.48
CA PHE A 124 -5.27 3.68 -17.02
C PHE A 124 -5.17 3.40 -18.52
N GLY A 125 -5.71 2.25 -18.94
CA GLY A 125 -6.09 2.01 -20.32
C GLY A 125 -7.42 2.70 -20.61
N HIS A 126 -7.58 3.25 -21.81
CA HIS A 126 -8.77 4.02 -22.22
C HIS A 126 -9.34 3.53 -23.53
N ALA A 127 -10.65 3.42 -23.59
CA ALA A 127 -11.40 3.07 -24.78
C ALA A 127 -12.75 3.77 -24.79
N PHE A 128 -13.37 3.88 -25.98
CA PHE A 128 -14.77 4.26 -26.09
C PHE A 128 -15.49 3.54 -27.23
N LEU A 129 -16.78 3.31 -27.02
CA LEU A 129 -17.71 2.78 -28.04
C LEU A 129 -18.71 3.85 -28.42
N THR A 130 -18.90 4.10 -29.74
CA THR A 130 -19.88 5.08 -30.23
C THR A 130 -21.30 4.53 -30.12
N LEU A 131 -22.22 5.35 -29.56
CA LEU A 131 -23.64 5.02 -29.39
C LEU A 131 -24.51 5.56 -30.52
N THR A 132 -23.99 6.53 -31.28
CA THR A 132 -24.65 7.16 -32.42
C THR A 132 -23.74 7.15 -33.65
N ASP A 133 -24.28 7.46 -34.82
CA ASP A 133 -23.46 7.87 -35.98
C ASP A 133 -22.88 9.29 -35.74
N ASP A 134 -21.87 9.68 -36.49
CA ASP A 134 -21.29 11.02 -36.55
C ASP A 134 -20.82 11.53 -35.17
N VAL A 135 -19.97 10.76 -34.47
CA VAL A 135 -19.46 11.09 -33.16
C VAL A 135 -18.13 11.85 -33.23
N GLU A 136 -18.04 12.95 -32.49
CA GLU A 136 -16.78 13.68 -32.25
C GLU A 136 -16.40 13.63 -30.79
N VAL A 137 -15.15 13.23 -30.52
CA VAL A 137 -14.57 13.14 -29.18
C VAL A 137 -13.34 14.03 -29.12
N GLN A 138 -13.27 14.88 -28.11
CA GLN A 138 -12.15 15.77 -27.85
C GLN A 138 -11.53 15.43 -26.50
N TYR A 139 -10.18 15.39 -26.43
CA TYR A 139 -9.47 15.13 -25.18
C TYR A 139 -8.13 15.87 -25.09
N LYS A 140 -7.83 16.35 -23.88
CA LYS A 140 -6.54 16.92 -23.51
C LYS A 140 -5.66 15.86 -22.89
N VAL A 141 -4.34 15.96 -23.10
CA VAL A 141 -3.33 15.09 -22.47
C VAL A 141 -2.19 15.90 -21.88
N ASP A 142 -1.58 15.38 -20.82
CA ASP A 142 -0.51 16.02 -20.06
C ASP A 142 0.90 15.58 -20.48
N GLU A 143 0.99 14.76 -21.52
CA GLU A 143 2.27 14.35 -22.12
C GLU A 143 2.11 14.25 -23.62
N TYR A 144 3.17 14.50 -24.38
CA TYR A 144 3.13 14.41 -25.83
C TYR A 144 2.96 12.97 -26.34
N TYR A 145 2.41 12.84 -27.52
CA TYR A 145 2.33 11.53 -28.17
C TYR A 145 3.73 10.97 -28.48
N SER A 146 3.95 9.73 -28.06
CA SER A 146 5.18 8.98 -28.34
C SER A 146 4.84 7.63 -28.94
N LYS A 147 5.19 7.44 -30.21
CA LYS A 147 4.96 6.18 -30.94
C LYS A 147 5.67 4.99 -30.26
N GLU A 148 6.84 5.21 -29.68
CA GLU A 148 7.64 4.17 -29.02
C GLU A 148 6.97 3.67 -27.73
N HIS A 149 6.17 4.54 -27.08
CA HIS A 149 5.51 4.25 -25.82
C HIS A 149 4.01 3.97 -25.98
N ASP A 150 3.45 4.13 -27.20
CA ASP A 150 2.03 3.88 -27.49
C ASP A 150 1.73 2.38 -27.49
N ARG A 151 0.74 1.99 -26.69
CA ARG A 151 0.32 0.60 -26.49
C ARG A 151 -1.17 0.44 -26.62
N SER A 152 -1.56 -0.81 -26.89
CA SER A 152 -2.95 -1.23 -26.91
C SER A 152 -3.10 -2.57 -26.22
N ILE A 153 -4.27 -2.81 -25.61
CA ILE A 153 -4.73 -4.12 -25.13
C ILE A 153 -5.98 -4.47 -25.91
N ARG A 154 -6.17 -5.74 -26.22
CA ARG A 154 -7.36 -6.22 -26.92
C ARG A 154 -8.62 -5.93 -26.12
N TYR A 155 -9.66 -5.48 -26.84
CA TYR A 155 -10.96 -5.14 -26.27
C TYR A 155 -11.67 -6.34 -25.62
N ASP A 156 -11.45 -7.55 -26.13
CA ASP A 156 -12.05 -8.83 -25.71
C ASP A 156 -11.13 -9.63 -24.77
N ASP A 157 -10.23 -8.94 -24.04
CA ASP A 157 -9.35 -9.59 -23.07
C ASP A 157 -10.16 -10.30 -21.98
N PRO A 158 -10.01 -11.64 -21.83
CA PRO A 158 -10.78 -12.42 -20.86
C PRO A 158 -10.46 -12.11 -19.41
N GLU A 159 -9.25 -11.57 -19.10
CA GLU A 159 -8.90 -11.14 -17.77
C GLU A 159 -9.61 -9.84 -17.37
N LEU A 160 -9.97 -9.01 -18.33
CA LEU A 160 -10.68 -7.76 -18.11
C LEU A 160 -12.20 -7.96 -18.11
N GLY A 161 -12.71 -8.86 -18.95
CA GLY A 161 -14.13 -9.21 -19.02
C GLY A 161 -15.06 -8.00 -19.23
N ILE A 162 -14.66 -7.04 -20.08
CA ILE A 162 -15.43 -5.82 -20.32
C ILE A 162 -16.66 -6.15 -21.15
N ASP A 163 -17.84 -5.77 -20.65
CA ASP A 163 -19.09 -5.82 -21.41
C ASP A 163 -19.25 -4.55 -22.25
N TRP A 164 -19.07 -4.68 -23.54
CA TRP A 164 -19.24 -3.58 -24.50
C TRP A 164 -20.68 -3.37 -24.95
N GLY A 165 -21.61 -4.24 -24.56
CA GLY A 165 -23.00 -4.20 -25.05
C GLY A 165 -23.13 -4.52 -26.53
N THR A 166 -22.10 -5.03 -27.19
CA THR A 166 -22.09 -5.49 -28.59
C THR A 166 -21.06 -6.60 -28.81
N GLU A 167 -21.43 -7.62 -29.59
CA GLU A 167 -20.51 -8.72 -29.92
C GLU A 167 -19.63 -8.39 -31.16
N HIS A 168 -20.03 -7.41 -31.98
CA HIS A 168 -19.37 -7.09 -33.23
C HIS A 168 -19.03 -5.60 -33.37
N PRO A 169 -18.10 -5.06 -32.57
CA PRO A 169 -17.69 -3.66 -32.73
C PRO A 169 -16.91 -3.45 -34.02
N ILE A 170 -17.00 -2.24 -34.55
CA ILE A 170 -16.18 -1.80 -35.69
C ILE A 170 -14.81 -1.41 -35.15
N LEU A 171 -13.75 -2.12 -35.55
CA LEU A 171 -12.38 -2.00 -35.02
C LEU A 171 -11.41 -1.60 -36.13
N SER A 172 -10.37 -0.87 -35.74
CA SER A 172 -9.14 -0.74 -36.54
C SER A 172 -8.35 -2.06 -36.57
N GLU A 173 -7.47 -2.24 -37.55
CA GLU A 173 -6.54 -3.39 -37.55
C GLU A 173 -5.62 -3.39 -36.33
N LYS A 174 -5.18 -2.22 -35.87
CA LYS A 174 -4.39 -2.07 -34.65
C LYS A 174 -5.13 -2.62 -33.43
N ASP A 175 -6.39 -2.24 -33.23
CA ASP A 175 -7.17 -2.63 -32.05
C ASP A 175 -7.56 -4.11 -32.10
N ARG A 176 -7.85 -4.64 -33.28
CA ARG A 176 -8.16 -6.07 -33.49
C ARG A 176 -6.96 -6.97 -33.18
N ASN A 177 -5.75 -6.54 -33.52
CA ASN A 177 -4.52 -7.32 -33.38
C ASN A 177 -3.69 -6.97 -32.14
N ALA A 178 -4.22 -6.14 -31.22
CA ALA A 178 -3.58 -5.80 -29.99
C ALA A 178 -3.32 -7.05 -29.12
N PRO A 179 -2.25 -7.10 -28.30
CA PRO A 179 -1.99 -8.19 -27.38
C PRO A 179 -3.00 -8.22 -26.23
N PHE A 180 -3.12 -9.34 -25.54
CA PHE A 180 -3.81 -9.42 -24.26
C PHE A 180 -2.98 -8.75 -23.16
N LEU A 181 -3.62 -8.36 -22.06
CA LEU A 181 -2.96 -7.70 -20.93
C LEU A 181 -1.77 -8.53 -20.38
N LYS A 182 -1.93 -9.84 -20.29
CA LYS A 182 -0.86 -10.76 -19.82
C LYS A 182 0.42 -10.70 -20.67
N ASP A 183 0.30 -10.32 -21.94
CA ASP A 183 1.40 -10.23 -22.91
C ASP A 183 1.84 -8.76 -23.14
N SER A 184 1.27 -7.81 -22.38
CA SER A 184 1.57 -6.39 -22.44
C SER A 184 2.76 -6.01 -21.55
N ASP A 185 3.53 -5.03 -22.01
CA ASP A 185 4.62 -4.39 -21.25
C ASP A 185 4.13 -3.19 -20.41
N ALA A 186 2.85 -3.13 -20.07
CA ALA A 186 2.30 -2.10 -19.18
C ALA A 186 3.09 -2.03 -17.85
N ASN A 187 3.69 -0.88 -17.58
CA ASN A 187 4.64 -0.66 -16.49
C ASN A 187 4.12 0.30 -15.41
N PHE A 188 2.83 0.20 -15.12
CA PHE A 188 2.20 1.02 -14.07
C PHE A 188 2.11 0.26 -12.76
N SER A 189 2.35 0.97 -11.67
CA SER A 189 2.09 0.49 -10.31
C SER A 189 1.66 1.62 -9.40
N ILE A 190 1.10 1.27 -8.25
CA ILE A 190 1.02 2.22 -7.14
C ILE A 190 2.43 2.54 -6.64
N LYS A 191 2.56 3.67 -5.96
CA LYS A 191 3.78 4.12 -5.31
C LYS A 191 3.68 3.89 -3.82
N VAL A 192 4.59 3.08 -3.26
CA VAL A 192 4.62 2.74 -1.84
C VAL A 192 5.84 3.37 -1.19
N LEU A 193 5.63 4.22 -0.18
CA LEU A 193 6.71 4.72 0.68
C LEU A 193 6.82 3.84 1.92
N VAL A 194 8.03 3.38 2.24
CA VAL A 194 8.32 2.53 3.39
C VAL A 194 9.28 3.26 4.32
N THR A 195 8.83 3.61 5.53
CA THR A 195 9.70 4.22 6.54
C THR A 195 10.43 3.16 7.36
N GLY A 196 11.60 3.48 7.89
CA GLY A 196 12.41 2.54 8.69
C GLY A 196 12.99 1.41 7.83
N VAL A 197 13.42 1.73 6.60
CA VAL A 197 13.93 0.76 5.61
C VAL A 197 15.24 0.10 6.05
N ASN A 198 16.03 0.74 6.91
CA ASN A 198 17.24 0.16 7.50
C ASN A 198 16.95 -0.89 8.59
N GLY A 199 15.69 -0.98 9.04
CA GLY A 199 15.22 -1.99 9.98
C GLY A 199 14.94 -3.34 9.31
N GLN A 200 14.60 -4.34 10.13
CA GLN A 200 14.35 -5.71 9.68
C GLN A 200 13.16 -5.79 8.72
N LEU A 201 11.99 -5.30 9.15
CA LEU A 201 10.74 -5.40 8.38
C LEU A 201 10.71 -4.44 7.19
N GLY A 202 11.11 -3.18 7.38
CA GLY A 202 11.10 -2.19 6.30
C GLY A 202 11.93 -2.64 5.10
N HIS A 203 13.10 -3.25 5.34
CA HIS A 203 13.93 -3.85 4.31
C HIS A 203 13.20 -4.95 3.52
N ASP A 204 12.60 -5.92 4.21
CA ASP A 204 11.93 -7.04 3.57
C ASP A 204 10.64 -6.62 2.83
N VAL A 205 9.94 -5.58 3.32
CA VAL A 205 8.80 -4.99 2.60
C VAL A 205 9.24 -4.38 1.27
N VAL A 206 10.33 -3.60 1.26
CA VAL A 206 10.87 -3.02 0.01
C VAL A 206 11.29 -4.11 -0.97
N GLN A 207 11.98 -5.15 -0.51
CA GLN A 207 12.37 -6.28 -1.35
C GLN A 207 11.13 -6.97 -1.95
N ARG A 208 10.10 -7.22 -1.14
CA ARG A 208 8.87 -7.85 -1.61
C ARG A 208 8.11 -7.00 -2.62
N LEU A 209 8.06 -5.69 -2.45
CA LEU A 209 7.46 -4.76 -3.41
C LEU A 209 8.19 -4.80 -4.76
N HIS A 210 9.52 -4.83 -4.76
CA HIS A 210 10.33 -4.97 -5.98
C HIS A 210 10.06 -6.30 -6.69
N GLU A 211 9.96 -7.43 -5.97
CA GLU A 211 9.59 -8.73 -6.53
C GLU A 211 8.21 -8.70 -7.22
N LEU A 212 7.28 -7.89 -6.71
CA LEU A 212 5.95 -7.71 -7.29
C LEU A 212 5.91 -6.70 -8.44
N GLY A 213 7.02 -6.01 -8.73
CA GLY A 213 7.09 -4.94 -9.72
C GLY A 213 6.29 -3.70 -9.30
N ILE A 214 6.20 -3.43 -7.99
CA ILE A 214 5.55 -2.25 -7.40
C ILE A 214 6.63 -1.22 -7.05
N GLU A 215 6.40 0.06 -7.40
CA GLU A 215 7.32 1.15 -7.09
C GLU A 215 7.44 1.36 -5.58
N ALA A 216 8.64 1.14 -5.03
CA ALA A 216 8.91 1.31 -3.60
C ALA A 216 9.95 2.41 -3.35
N ILE A 217 9.64 3.31 -2.43
CA ILE A 217 10.55 4.36 -1.92
C ILE A 217 10.86 4.00 -0.47
N GLY A 218 12.05 3.44 -0.22
CA GLY A 218 12.52 3.20 1.13
C GLY A 218 13.14 4.46 1.70
N VAL A 219 12.77 4.83 2.95
CA VAL A 219 13.29 6.00 3.65
C VAL A 219 13.59 5.70 5.11
N ASP A 220 14.57 6.43 5.67
CA ASP A 220 14.94 6.34 7.07
C ASP A 220 15.24 7.74 7.63
N VAL A 221 15.73 7.84 8.86
CA VAL A 221 16.03 9.11 9.56
C VAL A 221 17.01 10.00 8.79
N ASP A 222 17.88 9.42 7.97
CA ASP A 222 18.83 10.17 7.13
C ASP A 222 18.15 10.90 5.97
N ASP A 223 16.96 10.47 5.56
CA ASP A 223 16.16 11.12 4.49
C ASP A 223 15.31 12.27 5.04
N PHE A 224 14.64 12.04 6.17
CA PHE A 224 13.90 13.05 6.93
C PHE A 224 13.55 12.55 8.32
N ASP A 225 13.43 13.48 9.27
CA ASP A 225 12.98 13.18 10.64
C ASP A 225 11.44 13.17 10.69
N ILE A 226 10.84 12.01 10.97
CA ILE A 226 9.38 11.87 11.09
C ILE A 226 8.79 12.72 12.24
N THR A 227 9.60 13.09 13.24
CA THR A 227 9.16 13.95 14.36
C THR A 227 9.06 15.43 13.95
N ASP A 228 9.75 15.83 12.87
CA ASP A 228 9.61 17.15 12.27
C ASP A 228 8.45 17.15 11.27
N LYS A 229 7.36 17.82 11.65
CA LYS A 229 6.15 17.94 10.84
C LYS A 229 6.40 18.54 9.45
N ASN A 230 7.24 19.57 9.36
CA ASN A 230 7.49 20.26 8.11
C ASN A 230 8.32 19.40 7.13
N GLN A 231 9.35 18.71 7.64
CA GLN A 231 10.16 17.79 6.83
C GLN A 231 9.28 16.63 6.33
N THR A 232 8.50 16.02 7.21
CA THR A 232 7.56 14.93 6.88
C THR A 232 6.58 15.37 5.78
N GLU A 233 5.93 16.52 5.96
CA GLU A 233 4.96 17.03 4.98
C GLU A 233 5.64 17.34 3.63
N ALA A 234 6.75 18.03 3.62
CA ALA A 234 7.47 18.39 2.40
C ALA A 234 7.91 17.14 1.62
N TYR A 235 8.45 16.12 2.32
CA TYR A 235 8.92 14.90 1.70
C TYR A 235 7.78 14.09 1.07
N LEU A 236 6.72 13.82 1.83
CA LEU A 236 5.58 13.02 1.36
C LEU A 236 4.80 13.74 0.24
N LEU A 237 4.63 15.07 0.33
CA LEU A 237 3.97 15.84 -0.74
C LEU A 237 4.80 15.85 -2.04
N LYS A 238 6.13 15.81 -1.94
CA LYS A 238 7.01 15.66 -3.11
C LYS A 238 6.90 14.27 -3.74
N CYS A 239 6.92 13.21 -2.92
CA CYS A 239 6.85 11.83 -3.39
C CYS A 239 5.45 11.42 -3.85
N LYS A 240 4.38 11.97 -3.25
CA LYS A 240 2.97 11.64 -3.50
C LYS A 240 2.72 10.13 -3.50
N PRO A 241 3.01 9.40 -2.40
CA PRO A 241 2.77 7.97 -2.34
C PRO A 241 1.28 7.64 -2.34
N ASP A 242 0.93 6.48 -2.90
CA ASP A 242 -0.42 5.92 -2.80
C ASP A 242 -0.64 5.18 -1.48
N VAL A 243 0.46 4.63 -0.93
CA VAL A 243 0.49 3.88 0.33
C VAL A 243 1.73 4.25 1.11
N VAL A 244 1.62 4.40 2.43
CA VAL A 244 2.75 4.48 3.36
C VAL A 244 2.76 3.23 4.24
N VAL A 245 3.83 2.45 4.20
CA VAL A 245 4.12 1.37 5.16
C VAL A 245 5.04 1.93 6.24
N HIS A 246 4.47 2.20 7.42
CA HIS A 246 5.17 2.86 8.50
C HIS A 246 5.81 1.86 9.45
N CYS A 247 7.08 1.50 9.16
CA CYS A 247 7.91 0.60 9.97
C CYS A 247 8.85 1.34 10.94
N ALA A 248 9.09 2.64 10.75
CA ALA A 248 9.92 3.42 11.67
C ALA A 248 9.28 3.49 13.05
N ALA A 249 10.04 3.15 14.07
CA ALA A 249 9.59 3.17 15.47
C ALA A 249 10.78 3.20 16.44
N TYR A 250 10.55 3.74 17.62
CA TYR A 250 11.42 3.55 18.77
C TYR A 250 11.13 2.17 19.37
N THR A 251 12.07 1.22 19.23
CA THR A 251 11.86 -0.20 19.59
C THR A 251 12.69 -0.66 20.78
N ALA A 252 13.51 0.20 21.38
CA ALA A 252 14.35 -0.14 22.53
C ALA A 252 13.50 -0.17 23.82
N VAL A 253 12.82 -1.30 24.07
CA VAL A 253 11.79 -1.48 25.11
C VAL A 253 12.27 -1.04 26.50
N ASP A 254 13.46 -1.50 26.95
CA ASP A 254 13.98 -1.14 28.27
C ASP A 254 14.37 0.35 28.35
N LYS A 255 14.94 0.93 27.30
CA LYS A 255 15.26 2.36 27.23
C LYS A 255 14.03 3.24 27.19
N ALA A 256 12.92 2.76 26.63
CA ALA A 256 11.66 3.51 26.59
C ALA A 256 11.15 3.89 28.00
N GLU A 257 11.50 3.14 29.04
CA GLU A 257 11.12 3.48 30.41
C GLU A 257 11.80 4.76 30.93
N THR A 258 12.99 5.08 30.43
CA THR A 258 13.77 6.27 30.82
C THR A 258 13.82 7.35 29.75
N ASP A 259 13.63 7.00 28.47
CA ASP A 259 13.69 7.92 27.32
C ASP A 259 12.27 8.16 26.74
N ARG A 260 11.33 8.45 27.64
CA ARG A 260 9.88 8.51 27.35
C ARG A 260 9.55 9.59 26.30
N GLU A 261 10.16 10.75 26.41
CA GLU A 261 9.92 11.87 25.48
C GLU A 261 10.28 11.49 24.05
N LYS A 262 11.46 10.92 23.84
CA LYS A 262 11.90 10.47 22.52
C LYS A 262 11.05 9.31 21.98
N CYS A 263 10.71 8.35 22.84
CA CYS A 263 9.84 7.24 22.49
C CYS A 263 8.46 7.76 22.04
N TYR A 264 7.88 8.73 22.76
CA TYR A 264 6.61 9.35 22.41
C TYR A 264 6.68 10.15 21.11
N ALA A 265 7.71 10.99 20.98
CA ALA A 265 7.91 11.80 19.77
C ALA A 265 7.97 10.93 18.50
N ILE A 266 8.69 9.80 18.53
CA ILE A 266 8.84 8.90 17.39
C ILE A 266 7.54 8.10 17.16
N ASN A 267 7.04 7.39 18.20
CA ASN A 267 5.96 6.42 18.05
C ASN A 267 4.57 7.07 17.96
N VAL A 268 4.40 8.28 18.45
CA VAL A 268 3.10 8.97 18.48
C VAL A 268 3.09 10.18 17.57
N GLU A 269 3.96 11.19 17.81
CA GLU A 269 3.94 12.42 17.01
C GLU A 269 4.43 12.18 15.58
N GLY A 270 5.49 11.37 15.40
CA GLY A 270 5.96 10.96 14.08
C GLY A 270 4.88 10.19 13.31
N THR A 271 4.15 9.29 13.98
CA THR A 271 3.01 8.57 13.39
C THR A 271 1.90 9.56 13.00
N ARG A 272 1.59 10.57 13.84
CA ARG A 272 0.60 11.61 13.53
C ARG A 272 0.98 12.42 12.30
N ASN A 273 2.23 12.85 12.22
CA ASN A 273 2.73 13.61 11.08
C ASN A 273 2.56 12.84 9.76
N ILE A 274 2.92 11.55 9.75
CA ILE A 274 2.72 10.68 8.58
C ILE A 274 1.21 10.53 8.26
N ALA A 275 0.37 10.23 9.26
CA ALA A 275 -1.06 10.00 9.06
C ALA A 275 -1.78 11.24 8.51
N GLU A 276 -1.46 12.44 9.02
CA GLU A 276 -2.03 13.70 8.54
C GLU A 276 -1.72 13.94 7.04
N VAL A 277 -0.51 13.62 6.61
CA VAL A 277 -0.15 13.76 5.17
C VAL A 277 -0.81 12.65 4.34
N CYS A 278 -0.89 11.42 4.84
CA CYS A 278 -1.65 10.36 4.18
C CYS A 278 -3.11 10.78 3.93
N LYS A 279 -3.76 11.42 4.92
CA LYS A 279 -5.11 11.98 4.77
C LYS A 279 -5.19 13.04 3.67
N LYS A 280 -4.23 13.98 3.60
CA LYS A 280 -4.16 15.01 2.56
C LYS A 280 -4.01 14.42 1.16
N LEU A 281 -3.22 13.33 1.02
CA LEU A 281 -2.94 12.65 -0.24
C LEU A 281 -3.98 11.58 -0.61
N ASP A 282 -4.99 11.34 0.24
CA ASP A 282 -5.89 10.20 0.11
C ASP A 282 -5.12 8.86 0.01
N ALA A 283 -3.99 8.77 0.71
CA ALA A 283 -3.12 7.60 0.74
C ALA A 283 -3.55 6.61 1.82
N LYS A 284 -3.32 5.32 1.59
CA LYS A 284 -3.47 4.26 2.60
C LYS A 284 -2.27 4.30 3.57
N MET A 285 -2.47 3.86 4.81
CA MET A 285 -1.38 3.67 5.77
C MET A 285 -1.41 2.26 6.35
N VAL A 286 -0.26 1.59 6.32
CA VAL A 286 0.00 0.36 7.09
C VAL A 286 0.86 0.72 8.28
N TYR A 287 0.31 0.63 9.48
CA TYR A 287 1.00 0.93 10.73
C TYR A 287 1.43 -0.37 11.42
N ILE A 288 2.71 -0.52 11.69
CA ILE A 288 3.24 -1.69 12.39
C ILE A 288 3.14 -1.45 13.90
N SER A 289 2.33 -2.27 14.57
CA SER A 289 2.13 -2.25 16.03
C SER A 289 2.73 -3.52 16.66
N THR A 290 2.41 -3.79 17.92
CA THR A 290 3.03 -4.81 18.75
C THR A 290 2.01 -5.54 19.64
N ASP A 291 2.34 -6.76 20.05
CA ASP A 291 1.68 -7.50 21.13
C ASP A 291 1.73 -6.77 22.49
N TYR A 292 2.70 -5.89 22.70
CA TYR A 292 2.89 -5.11 23.95
C TYR A 292 1.78 -4.08 24.20
N VAL A 293 0.81 -3.93 23.28
CA VAL A 293 -0.41 -3.14 23.54
C VAL A 293 -1.36 -3.83 24.52
N PHE A 294 -1.17 -5.13 24.76
CA PHE A 294 -1.95 -5.92 25.72
C PHE A 294 -1.24 -6.05 27.07
N ASP A 295 -1.99 -6.43 28.11
CA ASP A 295 -1.45 -6.60 29.46
C ASP A 295 -0.69 -7.93 29.67
N GLY A 296 -0.81 -8.84 28.71
CA GLY A 296 -0.14 -10.13 28.74
C GLY A 296 -0.65 -11.10 29.79
N GLN A 297 -1.91 -10.92 30.27
CA GLN A 297 -2.54 -11.82 31.21
C GLN A 297 -3.20 -13.01 30.50
N GLY A 298 -3.47 -14.07 31.28
CA GLY A 298 -4.16 -15.26 30.79
C GLY A 298 -3.26 -16.15 29.91
N THR A 299 -3.90 -17.12 29.25
CA THR A 299 -3.23 -18.12 28.39
C THR A 299 -3.84 -18.23 27.00
N GLU A 300 -5.01 -17.62 26.80
CA GLU A 300 -5.67 -17.57 25.51
C GLU A 300 -5.05 -16.51 24.60
N PRO A 301 -5.08 -16.70 23.29
CA PRO A 301 -4.62 -15.68 22.35
C PRO A 301 -5.46 -14.39 22.43
N HIS A 302 -4.81 -13.24 22.58
CA HIS A 302 -5.48 -11.94 22.52
C HIS A 302 -6.14 -11.73 21.16
N ARG A 303 -7.35 -11.18 21.18
CA ARG A 303 -8.14 -10.91 19.97
C ARG A 303 -7.85 -9.51 19.42
N GLU A 304 -8.11 -9.31 18.13
CA GLU A 304 -7.89 -8.01 17.48
C GLU A 304 -8.82 -6.90 18.02
N ASP A 305 -10.00 -7.27 18.48
CA ASP A 305 -11.02 -6.39 19.07
C ASP A 305 -10.95 -6.26 20.60
N GLU A 306 -10.01 -6.96 21.24
CA GLU A 306 -9.83 -6.92 22.70
C GLU A 306 -9.29 -5.54 23.14
N PRO A 307 -9.77 -5.00 24.28
CA PRO A 307 -9.25 -3.76 24.85
C PRO A 307 -7.74 -3.84 25.11
N THR A 308 -7.02 -2.82 24.71
CA THR A 308 -5.60 -2.68 24.97
C THR A 308 -5.33 -2.20 26.38
N ASN A 309 -4.26 -2.71 27.04
CA ASN A 309 -3.84 -2.34 28.39
C ASN A 309 -2.32 -2.57 28.56
N PRO A 310 -1.45 -1.73 27.95
CA PRO A 310 -0.01 -1.93 27.93
C PRO A 310 0.63 -1.85 29.33
N VAL A 311 1.59 -2.74 29.60
CA VAL A 311 2.26 -2.85 30.89
C VAL A 311 3.61 -2.16 30.97
N ASN A 312 4.10 -1.56 29.87
CA ASN A 312 5.33 -0.80 29.76
C ASN A 312 5.17 0.40 28.83
N TYR A 313 6.15 1.32 28.88
CA TYR A 313 6.06 2.58 28.14
C TYR A 313 6.15 2.41 26.62
N TYR A 314 6.92 1.44 26.14
CA TYR A 314 6.96 1.10 24.72
C TYR A 314 5.57 0.69 24.21
N GLY A 315 4.94 -0.27 24.89
CA GLY A 315 3.58 -0.71 24.54
C GLY A 315 2.56 0.43 24.58
N TYR A 316 2.64 1.29 25.62
CA TYR A 316 1.82 2.49 25.72
C TYR A 316 2.01 3.42 24.51
N SER A 317 3.25 3.72 24.12
CA SER A 317 3.52 4.61 22.98
C SER A 317 3.01 4.02 21.67
N LYS A 318 3.15 2.71 21.46
CA LYS A 318 2.63 2.03 20.26
C LYS A 318 1.09 2.03 20.23
N GLU A 319 0.44 1.83 21.36
CA GLU A 319 -1.01 1.91 21.51
C GLU A 319 -1.52 3.34 21.23
N GLN A 320 -0.83 4.38 21.71
CA GLN A 320 -1.17 5.77 21.36
C GLN A 320 -1.01 6.02 19.84
N GLY A 321 0.00 5.43 19.21
CA GLY A 321 0.15 5.45 17.75
C GLY A 321 -1.04 4.80 17.01
N GLU A 322 -1.56 3.65 17.50
CA GLU A 322 -2.79 3.04 16.95
C GLU A 322 -3.99 3.98 17.05
N ARG A 323 -4.14 4.68 18.19
CA ARG A 323 -5.23 5.65 18.39
C ARG A 323 -5.13 6.80 17.40
N VAL A 324 -3.92 7.34 17.20
CA VAL A 324 -3.67 8.40 16.21
C VAL A 324 -4.07 7.95 14.80
N VAL A 325 -3.68 6.75 14.39
CA VAL A 325 -4.03 6.23 13.06
C VAL A 325 -5.53 6.12 12.89
N LYS A 326 -6.25 5.57 13.90
CA LYS A 326 -7.72 5.42 13.89
C LYS A 326 -8.45 6.76 13.92
N GLU A 327 -7.89 7.76 14.61
CA GLU A 327 -8.46 9.12 14.69
C GLU A 327 -8.36 9.87 13.35
N VAL A 328 -7.22 9.71 12.67
CA VAL A 328 -6.88 10.54 11.50
C VAL A 328 -7.36 9.92 10.20
N LEU A 329 -7.32 8.59 10.06
CA LEU A 329 -7.49 7.88 8.79
C LEU A 329 -8.66 6.91 8.79
N ASP A 330 -9.33 6.82 7.65
CA ASP A 330 -10.29 5.75 7.34
C ASP A 330 -9.62 4.58 6.57
N LYS A 331 -8.56 4.88 5.79
CA LYS A 331 -7.84 3.92 4.93
C LYS A 331 -6.57 3.43 5.63
N TYR A 332 -6.71 2.55 6.62
CA TYR A 332 -5.55 2.05 7.38
C TYR A 332 -5.59 0.55 7.64
N PHE A 333 -4.39 -0.01 7.76
CA PHE A 333 -4.13 -1.33 8.33
C PHE A 333 -3.25 -1.14 9.56
N ILE A 334 -3.71 -1.59 10.72
CA ILE A 334 -2.87 -1.72 11.91
C ILE A 334 -2.48 -3.18 12.00
N VAL A 335 -1.18 -3.48 11.94
CA VAL A 335 -0.67 -4.84 12.00
C VAL A 335 0.13 -5.01 13.28
N ARG A 336 -0.46 -5.69 14.29
CA ARG A 336 0.22 -6.07 15.53
C ARG A 336 1.05 -7.32 15.27
N THR A 337 2.31 -7.28 15.66
CA THR A 337 3.26 -8.39 15.50
C THR A 337 4.03 -8.64 16.78
N SER A 338 4.73 -9.76 16.88
CA SER A 338 5.55 -10.11 18.05
C SER A 338 6.84 -10.79 17.63
N TRP A 339 7.90 -10.65 18.45
CA TRP A 339 9.15 -11.41 18.38
C TRP A 339 9.77 -11.45 16.98
N VAL A 340 9.85 -10.28 16.36
CA VAL A 340 10.24 -10.12 14.95
C VAL A 340 11.73 -10.46 14.77
N TYR A 341 12.05 -11.25 13.75
CA TYR A 341 13.40 -11.53 13.30
C TYR A 341 13.51 -11.52 11.76
N GLY A 342 14.63 -11.01 11.26
CA GLY A 342 14.92 -10.87 9.84
C GLY A 342 16.40 -10.68 9.56
N LYS A 343 16.71 -10.54 8.27
CA LYS A 343 18.11 -10.46 7.80
C LYS A 343 18.83 -9.19 8.30
N ASN A 344 18.16 -8.05 8.27
CA ASN A 344 18.74 -6.78 8.71
C ASN A 344 18.66 -6.61 10.22
N GLY A 345 19.61 -5.85 10.77
CA GLY A 345 19.62 -5.48 12.19
C GLY A 345 19.86 -6.65 13.15
N SER A 346 19.62 -6.40 14.43
CA SER A 346 19.81 -7.35 15.52
C SER A 346 18.49 -8.03 15.90
N ASN A 347 18.52 -9.32 16.26
CA ASN A 347 17.36 -10.07 16.72
C ASN A 347 17.77 -11.21 17.66
N PHE A 348 16.79 -11.86 18.26
CA PHE A 348 17.01 -12.95 19.19
C PHE A 348 17.79 -14.13 18.57
N VAL A 349 17.46 -14.54 17.34
CA VAL A 349 18.13 -15.66 16.65
C VAL A 349 19.61 -15.37 16.48
N LYS A 350 19.98 -14.19 15.94
CA LYS A 350 21.38 -13.79 15.80
C LYS A 350 22.10 -13.70 17.14
N THR A 351 21.40 -13.21 18.18
CA THR A 351 21.95 -13.14 19.55
C THR A 351 22.26 -14.53 20.07
N MET A 352 21.36 -15.52 19.92
CA MET A 352 21.60 -16.90 20.33
C MET A 352 22.80 -17.52 19.59
N LEU A 353 22.87 -17.36 18.27
CA LEU A 353 24.01 -17.85 17.47
C LEU A 353 25.34 -17.23 17.87
N LYS A 354 25.35 -15.92 18.18
CA LYS A 354 26.54 -15.22 18.65
C LYS A 354 26.97 -15.70 20.04
N LEU A 355 26.04 -15.90 20.95
CA LEU A 355 26.36 -16.41 22.31
C LEU A 355 26.92 -17.82 22.22
N ALA A 356 26.50 -18.65 21.30
CA ALA A 356 27.04 -20.01 21.11
C ALA A 356 28.49 -20.05 20.67
N GLN A 357 29.06 -18.97 20.16
CA GLN A 357 30.48 -18.88 19.81
C GLN A 357 31.40 -18.72 21.03
N THR A 358 30.84 -18.25 22.15
CA THR A 358 31.62 -17.87 23.34
C THR A 358 31.16 -18.55 24.62
N ARG A 359 30.02 -19.25 24.60
CA ARG A 359 29.41 -19.88 25.78
C ARG A 359 28.93 -21.30 25.45
N ASN A 360 29.03 -22.18 26.47
CA ASN A 360 28.47 -23.55 26.36
C ASN A 360 27.13 -23.69 27.11
N GLU A 361 26.72 -22.63 27.82
CA GLU A 361 25.52 -22.62 28.65
C GLU A 361 24.91 -21.22 28.68
N ILE A 362 23.57 -21.13 28.60
CA ILE A 362 22.79 -19.88 28.71
C ILE A 362 21.50 -20.12 29.49
N ASN A 363 21.01 -19.03 30.12
CA ASN A 363 19.71 -18.99 30.78
C ASN A 363 18.71 -18.27 29.88
N VAL A 364 17.53 -18.87 29.64
CA VAL A 364 16.48 -18.29 28.78
C VAL A 364 15.11 -18.40 29.45
N VAL A 365 14.31 -17.34 29.37
CA VAL A 365 12.99 -17.23 29.98
C VAL A 365 12.03 -18.26 29.36
N HIS A 366 11.32 -19.02 30.22
CA HIS A 366 10.41 -20.09 29.78
C HIS A 366 8.92 -19.78 29.98
N ASP A 367 8.58 -18.77 30.76
CA ASP A 367 7.22 -18.40 31.14
C ASP A 367 6.62 -17.24 30.33
N GLN A 368 7.36 -16.69 29.35
CA GLN A 368 6.84 -15.79 28.33
C GLN A 368 6.56 -16.59 27.06
N VAL A 369 5.30 -16.58 26.60
CA VAL A 369 4.86 -17.37 25.44
C VAL A 369 4.27 -16.48 24.37
N GLY A 370 4.73 -16.62 23.13
CA GLY A 370 4.32 -15.83 21.98
C GLY A 370 4.58 -16.55 20.65
N ALA A 371 4.56 -15.80 19.55
CA ALA A 371 4.86 -16.31 18.22
C ALA A 371 6.06 -15.59 17.63
N PRO A 372 7.20 -16.29 17.40
CA PRO A 372 8.30 -15.73 16.63
C PRO A 372 7.84 -15.40 15.21
N THR A 373 8.18 -14.21 14.71
CA THR A 373 7.69 -13.73 13.40
C THR A 373 8.83 -13.38 12.46
N TYR A 374 8.90 -14.11 11.35
CA TYR A 374 9.87 -13.87 10.28
C TYR A 374 9.42 -12.70 9.41
N THR A 375 10.26 -11.69 9.25
CA THR A 375 9.93 -10.46 8.53
C THR A 375 9.57 -10.65 7.07
N ARG A 376 10.16 -11.64 6.38
CA ARG A 376 9.76 -11.97 4.99
C ARG A 376 8.34 -12.47 4.89
N ASP A 377 7.88 -13.29 5.85
CA ASP A 377 6.49 -13.76 5.86
C ASP A 377 5.53 -12.61 6.16
N LEU A 378 5.89 -11.75 7.11
CA LEU A 378 5.11 -10.56 7.45
C LEU A 378 5.07 -9.56 6.29
N ALA A 379 6.17 -9.39 5.55
CA ALA A 379 6.22 -8.54 4.35
C ALA A 379 5.28 -9.04 3.25
N VAL A 380 5.17 -10.37 3.04
CA VAL A 380 4.19 -10.94 2.11
C VAL A 380 2.76 -10.57 2.51
N LEU A 381 2.41 -10.71 3.81
CA LEU A 381 1.09 -10.33 4.31
C LEU A 381 0.82 -8.84 4.09
N ILE A 382 1.75 -7.97 4.47
CA ILE A 382 1.62 -6.51 4.30
C ILE A 382 1.42 -6.16 2.82
N CYS A 383 2.22 -6.74 1.91
CA CYS A 383 2.09 -6.48 0.48
C CYS A 383 0.77 -7.00 -0.11
N ASN A 384 0.16 -8.04 0.46
CA ASN A 384 -1.18 -8.47 0.08
C ASN A 384 -2.25 -7.51 0.61
N MET A 385 -2.12 -7.05 1.86
CA MET A 385 -3.08 -6.10 2.49
C MET A 385 -3.15 -4.78 1.72
N LEU A 386 -2.01 -4.18 1.36
CA LEU A 386 -1.97 -2.87 0.70
C LEU A 386 -2.68 -2.86 -0.67
N GLN A 387 -2.85 -4.03 -1.31
CA GLN A 387 -3.56 -4.19 -2.58
C GLN A 387 -5.08 -4.31 -2.42
N THR A 388 -5.61 -4.20 -1.21
CA THR A 388 -7.03 -4.34 -0.90
C THR A 388 -7.59 -3.08 -0.23
N ALA A 389 -8.91 -3.07 -0.02
CA ALA A 389 -9.61 -2.09 0.81
C ALA A 389 -10.16 -2.70 2.11
N ASN A 390 -9.65 -3.87 2.52
CA ASN A 390 -10.07 -4.57 3.74
C ASN A 390 -9.39 -3.95 4.98
N TYR A 391 -9.68 -2.66 5.21
CA TYR A 391 -9.08 -1.87 6.28
C TYR A 391 -9.42 -2.41 7.67
N GLY A 392 -8.54 -2.17 8.65
CA GLY A 392 -8.78 -2.56 10.04
C GLY A 392 -7.52 -2.92 10.82
N THR A 393 -7.74 -3.57 11.98
CA THR A 393 -6.66 -4.07 12.86
C THR A 393 -6.51 -5.58 12.68
N TYR A 394 -5.27 -6.00 12.51
CA TYR A 394 -4.88 -7.39 12.25
C TYR A 394 -3.71 -7.82 13.13
N HIS A 395 -3.61 -9.12 13.37
CA HIS A 395 -2.46 -9.74 13.99
C HIS A 395 -1.65 -10.48 12.92
N GLY A 396 -0.42 -10.00 12.67
CA GLY A 396 0.51 -10.55 11.68
C GLY A 396 1.66 -11.27 12.37
N VAL A 397 1.49 -12.55 12.68
CA VAL A 397 2.50 -13.41 13.30
C VAL A 397 2.50 -14.79 12.65
N ASN A 398 3.64 -15.50 12.68
CA ASN A 398 3.69 -16.88 12.21
C ASN A 398 2.79 -17.79 13.05
N GLU A 399 2.32 -18.90 12.47
CA GLU A 399 1.48 -19.88 13.15
C GLU A 399 2.25 -20.66 14.22
N GLY A 400 1.54 -21.05 15.29
CA GLY A 400 2.08 -21.73 16.46
C GLY A 400 2.59 -20.75 17.51
N TYR A 401 2.83 -21.28 18.71
CA TYR A 401 3.33 -20.53 19.86
C TYR A 401 4.44 -21.32 20.52
N CYS A 402 5.40 -20.62 21.12
CA CYS A 402 6.47 -21.19 21.94
C CYS A 402 6.91 -20.17 23.00
N SER A 403 7.63 -20.64 24.02
CA SER A 403 8.38 -19.78 24.93
C SER A 403 9.70 -19.35 24.28
N TRP A 404 10.35 -18.30 24.84
CA TRP A 404 11.70 -17.95 24.43
C TRP A 404 12.69 -19.12 24.62
N TYR A 405 12.50 -19.89 25.69
CA TYR A 405 13.28 -21.11 25.96
C TYR A 405 13.15 -22.14 24.83
N GLU A 406 11.91 -22.48 24.44
CA GLU A 406 11.64 -23.42 23.34
C GLU A 406 12.17 -22.88 22.01
N PHE A 407 12.03 -21.57 21.79
CA PHE A 407 12.58 -20.94 20.59
C PHE A 407 14.11 -21.04 20.54
N ALA A 408 14.82 -20.80 21.67
CA ALA A 408 16.26 -20.96 21.75
C ALA A 408 16.70 -22.41 21.47
N LEU A 409 16.01 -23.41 22.05
CA LEU A 409 16.28 -24.82 21.78
C LEU A 409 16.14 -25.12 20.27
N ALA A 410 15.07 -24.66 19.64
CA ALA A 410 14.85 -24.86 18.22
C ALA A 410 15.90 -24.19 17.32
N ILE A 411 16.41 -23.00 17.72
CA ILE A 411 17.50 -22.32 17.01
C ILE A 411 18.76 -23.17 17.03
N PHE A 412 19.18 -23.68 18.19
CA PHE A 412 20.40 -24.47 18.31
C PHE A 412 20.27 -25.84 17.61
N ASP A 413 19.14 -26.54 17.79
CA ASP A 413 18.86 -27.79 17.11
C ASP A 413 18.97 -27.64 15.59
N LYS A 414 18.26 -26.68 15.01
CA LYS A 414 18.26 -26.46 13.55
C LYS A 414 19.60 -25.92 13.01
N ALA A 415 20.39 -25.23 13.85
CA ALA A 415 21.74 -24.79 13.50
C ALA A 415 22.81 -25.88 13.71
N GLY A 416 22.46 -27.04 14.26
CA GLY A 416 23.40 -28.13 14.57
C GLY A 416 24.38 -27.77 15.71
N ILE A 417 23.99 -26.88 16.61
CA ILE A 417 24.83 -26.38 17.71
C ILE A 417 24.46 -27.08 19.01
N GLN A 418 25.44 -27.68 19.69
CA GLN A 418 25.24 -28.19 21.05
C GLN A 418 25.37 -27.08 22.07
N MET A 419 24.26 -26.71 22.72
CA MET A 419 24.17 -25.67 23.73
C MET A 419 23.32 -26.14 24.90
N LYS A 420 23.80 -25.97 26.13
CA LYS A 420 22.99 -26.18 27.32
C LYS A 420 22.13 -24.93 27.56
N VAL A 421 20.82 -25.06 27.43
CA VAL A 421 19.87 -23.98 27.70
C VAL A 421 19.13 -24.30 29.01
N ASN A 422 19.24 -23.41 30.01
CA ASN A 422 18.54 -23.57 31.27
C ASN A 422 17.28 -22.70 31.26
N PRO A 423 16.09 -23.27 31.56
CA PRO A 423 14.88 -22.47 31.73
C PRO A 423 14.95 -21.66 33.01
N VAL A 424 14.64 -20.35 32.91
CA VAL A 424 14.47 -19.44 34.06
C VAL A 424 13.14 -18.75 33.96
N SER A 425 12.54 -18.35 35.08
CA SER A 425 11.32 -17.56 35.09
C SER A 425 11.61 -16.08 34.82
N THR A 426 10.58 -15.33 34.40
CA THR A 426 10.67 -13.86 34.27
C THR A 426 11.08 -13.18 35.56
N ALA A 427 10.68 -13.73 36.72
CA ALA A 427 11.04 -13.19 38.02
C ALA A 427 12.53 -13.35 38.35
N GLU A 428 13.19 -14.37 37.78
CA GLU A 428 14.65 -14.62 37.94
C GLU A 428 15.48 -13.87 36.91
N TYR A 429 14.86 -13.30 35.87
CA TYR A 429 15.53 -12.59 34.78
C TYR A 429 15.28 -11.09 34.92
N PRO A 430 16.20 -10.29 35.49
CA PRO A 430 15.98 -8.88 35.72
C PRO A 430 15.88 -8.12 34.39
N ALA A 431 14.78 -7.40 34.22
CA ALA A 431 14.54 -6.51 33.09
C ALA A 431 13.99 -5.17 33.58
N VAL A 432 14.35 -4.07 32.95
CA VAL A 432 13.88 -2.73 33.32
C VAL A 432 12.40 -2.57 32.98
N ALA A 433 12.02 -2.91 31.78
CA ALA A 433 10.62 -2.88 31.37
C ALA A 433 9.91 -4.20 31.71
N LYS A 434 8.69 -4.10 32.26
CA LYS A 434 7.83 -5.26 32.45
C LYS A 434 7.44 -5.86 31.09
N ARG A 435 7.60 -7.16 30.92
CA ARG A 435 7.24 -7.88 29.70
C ARG A 435 5.95 -8.69 29.88
N PRO A 436 5.06 -8.74 28.88
CA PRO A 436 3.88 -9.59 28.94
C PRO A 436 4.29 -11.07 29.00
N LEU A 437 3.61 -11.87 29.86
CA LEU A 437 3.82 -13.31 29.91
C LEU A 437 3.08 -14.02 28.77
N ASN A 438 1.97 -13.44 28.31
CA ASN A 438 1.17 -13.93 27.20
C ASN A 438 1.24 -12.93 26.03
N SER A 439 1.94 -13.32 24.97
CA SER A 439 2.07 -12.61 23.69
C SER A 439 1.43 -13.40 22.56
N ARG A 440 0.50 -14.32 22.86
CA ARG A 440 -0.26 -15.05 21.85
C ARG A 440 -1.26 -14.12 21.19
N LEU A 441 -1.30 -14.14 19.87
CA LEU A 441 -2.19 -13.29 19.08
C LEU A 441 -3.12 -14.16 18.21
N CYS A 442 -4.44 -13.93 18.32
CA CYS A 442 -5.46 -14.51 17.46
C CYS A 442 -5.34 -13.94 16.04
N LYS A 443 -5.69 -14.71 15.02
CA LYS A 443 -5.57 -14.33 13.60
C LYS A 443 -6.90 -14.41 12.85
N ASP A 444 -8.01 -14.35 13.57
CA ASP A 444 -9.34 -14.53 12.98
C ASP A 444 -9.71 -13.44 11.98
N ASN A 445 -9.19 -12.22 12.15
CA ASN A 445 -9.43 -11.14 11.20
C ASN A 445 -8.72 -11.37 9.86
N LEU A 446 -7.60 -12.09 9.82
CA LEU A 446 -7.00 -12.51 8.56
C LEU A 446 -7.96 -13.41 7.78
N ASP A 447 -8.52 -14.43 8.43
CA ASP A 447 -9.45 -15.38 7.79
C ASP A 447 -10.74 -14.69 7.33
N ARG A 448 -11.35 -13.83 8.18
CA ARG A 448 -12.56 -13.09 7.85
C ARG A 448 -12.41 -12.19 6.62
N ASN A 449 -11.19 -11.70 6.38
CA ASN A 449 -10.87 -10.81 5.26
C ASN A 449 -10.10 -11.51 4.14
N HIS A 450 -10.09 -12.86 4.15
CA HIS A 450 -9.48 -13.70 3.13
C HIS A 450 -7.98 -13.48 2.92
N PHE A 451 -7.27 -13.06 3.97
CA PHE A 451 -5.81 -13.05 3.97
C PHE A 451 -5.27 -14.40 4.42
N ASN A 452 -4.25 -14.88 3.75
CA ASN A 452 -3.58 -16.10 4.17
C ASN A 452 -2.84 -15.88 5.49
N ARG A 453 -2.98 -16.83 6.42
CA ARG A 453 -2.15 -16.88 7.63
C ARG A 453 -0.68 -17.11 7.25
N LEU A 454 0.23 -16.62 8.09
CA LEU A 454 1.64 -16.85 7.89
C LEU A 454 1.97 -18.35 8.14
N PRO A 455 3.04 -18.89 7.54
CA PRO A 455 3.51 -20.25 7.80
C PRO A 455 3.79 -20.52 9.29
N ARG A 456 3.98 -21.77 9.68
CA ARG A 456 4.41 -22.10 11.04
C ARG A 456 5.79 -21.52 11.35
N TRP A 457 5.98 -21.08 12.61
CA TRP A 457 7.22 -20.45 13.05
C TRP A 457 8.44 -21.39 12.92
N GLU A 458 8.26 -22.69 13.05
CA GLU A 458 9.34 -23.69 12.89
C GLU A 458 9.86 -23.76 11.45
N ASP A 459 8.95 -23.64 10.46
CA ASP A 459 9.29 -23.53 9.05
C ASP A 459 9.97 -22.19 8.76
N ALA A 460 9.40 -21.11 9.26
CA ALA A 460 9.95 -19.76 9.12
C ALA A 460 11.39 -19.68 9.66
N LEU A 461 11.65 -20.25 10.85
CA LEU A 461 13.00 -20.34 11.44
C LEU A 461 13.95 -21.13 10.54
N ASN A 462 13.51 -22.25 10.01
CA ASN A 462 14.34 -23.07 9.13
C ASN A 462 14.73 -22.34 7.84
N ARG A 463 13.80 -21.59 7.23
CA ARG A 463 14.07 -20.75 6.04
C ARG A 463 15.03 -19.61 6.37
N TYR A 464 14.83 -18.95 7.50
CA TYR A 464 15.70 -17.87 7.94
C TYR A 464 17.13 -18.35 8.23
N LEU A 465 17.30 -19.46 8.94
CA LEU A 465 18.63 -20.02 9.23
C LEU A 465 19.37 -20.41 7.95
N LYS A 466 18.68 -21.01 6.98
CA LYS A 466 19.28 -21.30 5.66
C LYS A 466 19.75 -20.03 4.96
N GLU A 467 18.95 -18.95 5.01
CA GLU A 467 19.30 -17.68 4.38
C GLU A 467 20.57 -17.08 4.99
N ILE A 468 20.63 -16.97 6.33
CA ILE A 468 21.80 -16.34 6.99
C ILE A 468 23.05 -17.19 6.96
N LEU A 469 22.95 -18.54 6.95
CA LEU A 469 24.09 -19.43 6.87
C LEU A 469 24.72 -19.46 5.46
N MET A 470 23.88 -19.40 4.41
CA MET A 470 24.36 -19.26 3.02
C MET A 470 25.12 -17.96 2.78
N ASP A 471 24.70 -16.87 3.43
CA ASP A 471 25.39 -15.58 3.33
C ASP A 471 26.73 -15.57 4.08
N SER A 472 26.84 -16.33 5.19
CA SER A 472 28.13 -16.47 5.92
C SER A 472 29.18 -17.23 5.10
N GLU A 473 28.79 -18.22 4.32
CA GLU A 473 29.69 -18.95 3.41
C GLU A 473 30.16 -18.06 2.24
N LYS A 474 29.42 -17.01 1.90
CA LYS A 474 29.79 -16.01 0.88
C LYS A 474 30.58 -14.81 1.42
N GLY A 475 30.93 -14.79 2.73
CA GLY A 475 31.68 -13.72 3.36
C GLY A 475 30.90 -12.39 3.53
N GLN A 476 29.57 -12.43 3.53
CA GLN A 476 28.67 -11.25 3.55
C GLN A 476 27.95 -11.04 4.90
N ILE A 477 28.43 -11.59 5.99
CA ILE A 477 27.90 -11.24 7.33
C ILE A 477 28.83 -10.25 8.00
N PRO A 478 28.33 -9.07 8.48
CA PRO A 478 29.08 -8.15 9.29
C PRO A 478 29.34 -8.66 10.71
#